data_f22f80a1e0c78f3520cb0a4f0ffbb774
#
_entry.id   f22f80a1e0c78f3520cb0a4f0ffbb774
#
_cell.length_a   1.000
_cell.length_b   1.000
_cell.length_c   1.000
_cell.angle_alpha   90.00
_cell.angle_beta   90.00
_cell.angle_gamma   90.00
#
_symmetry.space_group_name_H-M   'P 1'
#
loop_
_entity.id
_entity.type
_entity.pdbx_description
1 polymer ?
#
loop_
_entity_poly.entity_id
_entity_poly.type
_entity_poly.pdbx_seq_one_letter_code
_entity_poly.pdbx_strand_id
1 'polypeptide(L)'
;MIKHRIMSAATLLGGVVFTGHAVAQSPEVARRLDAKYDVVWPAADGLIRVNKGGYRIPDSRMKSNGKYGYADTLGQLVVPPAYDDAADFGNGHAVVGRKAGDGRMLYGLIDRSGRVVVPLEWERLGGVRNGVCVARTGTAAEREFLLADTLGNVRSLGYDYCSDFSNGLARVGVGAYVEKENVAGITLRDAYEFRGKFGYIAPDGGIVIPVQFDDARDFAQDGLAQVGIQGKYYVKWGFIDKSGRQVVPCNFYSAEEFLGDRAVVSKVVAGGKLAYGYIDRSGKEVIPCQFDMASGFRFANTWVGMEQDGEYTYTLIGPNGETVLPFRVGDLQDGGKYGHAAASISDAAGRKLFGIVANNGKVILPFEYDHIAIFSEWDAANNRWQESAMGTKDGQNFSFDISRRGE
;
A
#
# COMPACT_ATOMS: atom_id res chain seq x y z
N MET A 1 -13.92 25.22 -18.90
CA MET A 1 -13.69 23.75 -18.94
C MET A 1 -12.38 23.49 -18.21
N ILE A 2 -12.48 23.30 -16.88
CA ILE A 2 -11.32 23.12 -15.99
C ILE A 2 -11.13 21.61 -15.87
N LYS A 3 -10.03 21.09 -16.43
CA LYS A 3 -9.63 19.69 -16.27
C LYS A 3 -9.00 19.53 -14.88
N HIS A 4 -9.77 19.04 -13.92
CA HIS A 4 -9.21 18.51 -12.68
C HIS A 4 -8.39 17.25 -13.01
N ARG A 5 -7.09 17.35 -12.94
CA ARG A 5 -6.21 16.19 -12.81
C ARG A 5 -6.29 15.71 -11.36
N ILE A 6 -7.09 14.68 -11.14
CA ILE A 6 -7.03 13.89 -9.91
C ILE A 6 -5.69 13.16 -9.96
N MET A 7 -4.74 13.59 -9.14
CA MET A 7 -3.57 12.76 -8.84
C MET A 7 -4.05 11.61 -7.96
N SER A 8 -4.18 10.43 -8.58
CA SER A 8 -4.41 9.18 -7.89
C SER A 8 -3.26 8.93 -6.92
N ALA A 9 -3.51 9.04 -5.63
CA ALA A 9 -2.64 8.49 -4.61
C ALA A 9 -2.57 6.98 -4.82
N ALA A 10 -1.46 6.51 -5.37
CA ALA A 10 -1.18 5.09 -5.44
C ALA A 10 -1.04 4.58 -4.01
N THR A 11 -2.07 3.91 -3.52
CA THR A 11 -2.03 3.14 -2.27
C THR A 11 -0.96 2.06 -2.42
N LEU A 12 0.24 2.33 -1.95
CA LEU A 12 1.28 1.33 -1.76
C LEU A 12 0.80 0.43 -0.61
N LEU A 13 0.22 -0.71 -0.97
CA LEU A 13 0.04 -1.83 -0.06
C LEU A 13 1.39 -2.10 0.63
N GLY A 14 1.41 -1.89 1.95
CA GLY A 14 2.57 -2.03 2.79
C GLY A 14 3.28 -3.36 2.54
N GLY A 15 4.53 -3.27 2.12
CA GLY A 15 5.41 -4.43 2.05
C GLY A 15 5.63 -4.96 3.46
N VAL A 16 5.08 -6.13 3.74
CA VAL A 16 5.39 -6.90 4.95
C VAL A 16 6.87 -7.22 4.90
N VAL A 17 7.65 -6.60 5.77
CA VAL A 17 9.02 -7.01 6.03
C VAL A 17 8.94 -8.33 6.81
N PHE A 18 9.07 -9.43 6.10
CA PHE A 18 9.27 -10.73 6.73
C PHE A 18 10.65 -10.75 7.38
N THR A 19 10.72 -10.80 8.70
CA THR A 19 11.90 -11.19 9.46
C THR A 19 12.07 -12.73 9.45
N GLY A 20 11.90 -13.35 8.31
CA GLY A 20 12.39 -14.69 8.05
C GLY A 20 13.72 -14.51 7.31
N HIS A 21 14.78 -15.15 7.78
CA HIS A 21 16.06 -15.16 7.10
C HIS A 21 15.84 -15.70 5.68
N ALA A 22 15.70 -14.79 4.71
CA ALA A 22 15.71 -15.14 3.31
C ALA A 22 17.13 -15.69 3.04
N VAL A 23 17.24 -17.00 2.91
CA VAL A 23 18.44 -17.61 2.36
C VAL A 23 18.52 -17.09 0.93
N ALA A 24 19.43 -16.16 0.69
CA ALA A 24 19.60 -15.57 -0.62
C ALA A 24 19.91 -16.70 -1.63
N GLN A 25 19.12 -16.74 -2.67
CA GLN A 25 19.34 -17.64 -3.81
C GLN A 25 20.77 -17.42 -4.33
N SER A 26 21.58 -18.49 -4.44
CA SER A 26 22.92 -18.31 -4.98
C SER A 26 22.86 -17.85 -6.44
N PRO A 27 23.78 -16.99 -6.90
CA PRO A 27 23.82 -16.53 -8.31
C PRO A 27 23.88 -17.67 -9.32
N GLU A 28 24.46 -18.83 -8.95
CA GLU A 28 24.52 -20.01 -9.78
C GLU A 28 23.15 -20.68 -9.94
N VAL A 29 22.40 -20.82 -8.84
CA VAL A 29 21.02 -21.35 -8.86
C VAL A 29 20.12 -20.42 -9.65
N ALA A 30 20.23 -19.10 -9.47
CA ALA A 30 19.47 -18.12 -10.25
C ALA A 30 19.70 -18.31 -11.74
N ARG A 31 20.96 -18.29 -12.20
CA ARG A 31 21.30 -18.49 -13.63
C ARG A 31 20.80 -19.82 -14.19
N ARG A 32 20.85 -20.91 -13.41
CA ARG A 32 20.38 -22.22 -13.85
C ARG A 32 18.86 -22.26 -13.99
N LEU A 33 18.12 -21.59 -13.10
CA LEU A 33 16.67 -21.50 -13.18
C LEU A 33 16.24 -20.57 -14.31
N ASP A 34 16.89 -19.41 -14.50
CA ASP A 34 16.64 -18.47 -15.59
C ASP A 34 16.88 -19.09 -16.97
N ALA A 35 17.81 -20.04 -17.10
CA ALA A 35 18.03 -20.81 -18.34
C ALA A 35 16.90 -21.82 -18.63
N LYS A 36 16.09 -22.19 -17.64
CA LYS A 36 15.06 -23.24 -17.75
C LYS A 36 13.63 -22.68 -17.73
N TYR A 37 13.41 -21.56 -17.05
CA TYR A 37 12.09 -20.94 -16.83
C TYR A 37 12.06 -19.52 -17.36
N ASP A 38 10.90 -19.09 -17.83
CA ASP A 38 10.72 -17.77 -18.45
C ASP A 38 10.68 -16.64 -17.41
N VAL A 39 10.23 -16.95 -16.17
CA VAL A 39 10.30 -16.01 -15.04
C VAL A 39 10.65 -16.78 -13.77
N VAL A 40 11.58 -16.21 -12.99
CA VAL A 40 12.02 -16.71 -11.70
C VAL A 40 11.90 -15.58 -10.67
N TRP A 41 11.32 -15.87 -9.51
CA TRP A 41 11.20 -14.93 -8.40
C TRP A 41 12.25 -15.20 -7.33
N PRO A 42 12.51 -14.23 -6.44
CA PRO A 42 13.34 -14.49 -5.26
C PRO A 42 12.78 -15.63 -4.40
N ALA A 43 13.64 -16.31 -3.67
CA ALA A 43 13.23 -17.34 -2.72
C ALA A 43 12.37 -16.74 -1.60
N ALA A 44 11.25 -17.38 -1.31
CA ALA A 44 10.36 -17.04 -0.20
C ALA A 44 10.02 -18.30 0.58
N ASP A 45 10.21 -18.29 1.88
CA ASP A 45 9.97 -19.42 2.78
C ASP A 45 10.64 -20.74 2.30
N GLY A 46 11.87 -20.63 1.76
CA GLY A 46 12.69 -21.75 1.28
C GLY A 46 12.35 -22.30 -0.10
N LEU A 47 11.39 -21.71 -0.80
CA LEU A 47 11.01 -22.09 -2.17
C LEU A 47 11.08 -20.91 -3.13
N ILE A 48 11.38 -21.20 -4.38
CA ILE A 48 11.55 -20.27 -5.48
C ILE A 48 10.39 -20.49 -6.45
N ARG A 49 9.54 -19.49 -6.61
CA ARG A 49 8.46 -19.55 -7.60
C ARG A 49 9.04 -19.41 -9.01
N VAL A 50 8.63 -20.29 -9.90
CA VAL A 50 9.04 -20.31 -11.31
C VAL A 50 7.83 -20.30 -12.23
N ASN A 51 7.98 -19.73 -13.43
CA ASN A 51 6.92 -19.73 -14.45
C ASN A 51 7.48 -20.29 -15.77
N LYS A 52 6.67 -21.09 -16.46
CA LYS A 52 6.99 -21.68 -17.77
C LYS A 52 5.88 -21.29 -18.78
N GLY A 53 6.27 -20.76 -19.94
CA GLY A 53 5.37 -20.31 -21.00
C GLY A 53 4.83 -18.89 -20.78
N GLY A 54 5.41 -18.13 -19.85
CA GLY A 54 5.03 -16.75 -19.57
C GLY A 54 6.10 -15.72 -19.91
N TYR A 55 5.81 -14.45 -19.66
CA TYR A 55 6.77 -13.36 -19.79
C TYR A 55 6.58 -12.37 -18.64
N ARG A 56 7.65 -11.70 -18.25
CA ARG A 56 7.61 -10.63 -17.27
C ARG A 56 7.43 -9.30 -17.99
N ILE A 57 6.40 -8.55 -17.61
CA ILE A 57 6.26 -7.17 -18.05
C ILE A 57 7.09 -6.30 -17.10
N PRO A 58 8.10 -5.57 -17.60
CA PRO A 58 8.87 -4.65 -16.76
C PRO A 58 7.93 -3.66 -16.06
N ASP A 59 8.20 -3.38 -14.80
CA ASP A 59 7.48 -2.42 -13.94
C ASP A 59 5.99 -2.69 -13.70
N SER A 60 5.48 -3.85 -14.10
CA SER A 60 4.11 -4.24 -13.86
C SER A 60 4.04 -5.49 -12.94
N ARG A 61 3.10 -5.43 -11.99
CA ARG A 61 2.69 -6.62 -11.21
C ARG A 61 1.75 -7.53 -12.00
N MET A 62 1.50 -7.24 -13.26
CA MET A 62 0.60 -8.01 -14.10
C MET A 62 1.21 -9.38 -14.40
N LYS A 63 0.38 -10.37 -14.21
CA LYS A 63 0.71 -11.77 -14.36
C LYS A 63 0.91 -12.10 -15.83
N SER A 64 1.99 -12.81 -16.10
CA SER A 64 2.22 -13.40 -17.39
C SER A 64 1.30 -14.61 -17.61
N ASN A 65 0.97 -14.89 -18.86
CA ASN A 65 0.49 -16.22 -19.23
C ASN A 65 1.56 -17.27 -18.88
N GLY A 66 1.21 -18.51 -18.87
CA GLY A 66 2.13 -19.61 -18.53
C GLY A 66 1.70 -20.35 -17.28
N LYS A 67 2.49 -21.32 -16.87
CA LYS A 67 2.22 -22.14 -15.69
C LYS A 67 3.25 -21.90 -14.60
N TYR A 68 2.76 -21.82 -13.37
CA TYR A 68 3.56 -21.61 -12.18
C TYR A 68 3.86 -22.92 -11.48
N GLY A 69 5.06 -23.03 -10.95
CA GLY A 69 5.54 -24.10 -10.10
C GLY A 69 6.56 -23.57 -9.09
N TYR A 70 7.23 -24.48 -8.37
CA TYR A 70 8.21 -24.09 -7.35
C TYR A 70 9.43 -25.01 -7.38
N ALA A 71 10.61 -24.42 -7.19
CA ALA A 71 11.88 -25.08 -6.98
C ALA A 71 12.39 -24.80 -5.56
N ASP A 72 13.22 -25.65 -5.02
CA ASP A 72 13.94 -25.39 -3.77
C ASP A 72 15.11 -24.40 -3.96
N THR A 73 15.77 -24.04 -2.88
CA THR A 73 16.93 -23.12 -2.90
C THR A 73 18.17 -23.71 -3.56
N LEU A 74 18.18 -25.03 -3.83
CA LEU A 74 19.19 -25.71 -4.64
C LEU A 74 18.81 -25.75 -6.13
N GLY A 75 17.61 -25.26 -6.49
CA GLY A 75 17.08 -25.23 -7.84
C GLY A 75 16.53 -26.57 -8.33
N GLN A 76 16.21 -27.49 -7.43
CA GLN A 76 15.50 -28.72 -7.75
C GLN A 76 14.00 -28.42 -7.79
N LEU A 77 13.32 -28.96 -8.80
CA LEU A 77 11.87 -28.77 -8.96
C LEU A 77 11.11 -29.57 -7.89
N VAL A 78 10.36 -28.88 -7.04
CA VAL A 78 9.51 -29.47 -6.00
C VAL A 78 8.07 -29.58 -6.48
N VAL A 79 7.56 -28.51 -7.09
CA VAL A 79 6.20 -28.46 -7.64
C VAL A 79 6.30 -28.14 -9.13
N PRO A 80 5.92 -29.07 -10.02
CA PRO A 80 5.94 -28.83 -11.45
C PRO A 80 5.06 -27.64 -11.85
N PRO A 81 5.42 -26.87 -12.90
CA PRO A 81 4.58 -25.80 -13.43
C PRO A 81 3.24 -26.34 -13.93
N ALA A 82 2.18 -26.16 -13.16
CA ALA A 82 0.83 -26.67 -13.44
C ALA A 82 -0.29 -25.66 -13.11
N TYR A 83 0.03 -24.64 -12.33
CA TYR A 83 -0.96 -23.66 -11.87
C TYR A 83 -1.02 -22.44 -12.80
N ASP A 84 -2.20 -21.87 -12.99
CA ASP A 84 -2.42 -20.67 -13.80
C ASP A 84 -2.09 -19.39 -13.02
N ASP A 85 -2.09 -19.48 -11.70
CA ASP A 85 -1.69 -18.42 -10.78
C ASP A 85 -1.00 -19.02 -9.54
N ALA A 86 -0.09 -18.26 -8.92
CA ALA A 86 0.58 -18.70 -7.72
C ALA A 86 1.17 -17.51 -6.94
N ALA A 87 1.04 -17.54 -5.62
CA ALA A 87 1.70 -16.63 -4.70
C ALA A 87 3.06 -17.21 -4.25
N ASP A 88 3.89 -16.37 -3.62
CA ASP A 88 5.09 -16.85 -2.94
C ASP A 88 4.71 -17.67 -1.69
N PHE A 89 5.58 -18.61 -1.30
CA PHE A 89 5.40 -19.36 -0.05
C PHE A 89 5.51 -18.42 1.15
N GLY A 90 4.67 -18.68 2.14
CA GLY A 90 4.72 -17.99 3.43
C GLY A 90 4.08 -18.87 4.50
N ASN A 91 4.72 -18.97 5.68
CA ASN A 91 4.27 -19.83 6.77
C ASN A 91 4.03 -21.30 6.35
N GLY A 92 4.90 -21.85 5.49
CA GLY A 92 4.85 -23.22 5.02
C GLY A 92 3.87 -23.52 3.91
N HIS A 93 3.13 -22.53 3.39
CA HIS A 93 2.06 -22.72 2.41
C HIS A 93 2.09 -21.66 1.31
N ALA A 94 1.51 -22.00 0.15
CA ALA A 94 1.28 -21.06 -0.94
C ALA A 94 -0.14 -21.17 -1.49
N VAL A 95 -0.74 -20.02 -1.78
CA VAL A 95 -1.99 -19.95 -2.53
C VAL A 95 -1.69 -20.19 -4.00
N VAL A 96 -2.40 -21.12 -4.62
CA VAL A 96 -2.28 -21.43 -6.04
C VAL A 96 -3.64 -21.39 -6.71
N GLY A 97 -3.68 -21.01 -7.99
CA GLY A 97 -4.91 -20.86 -8.77
C GLY A 97 -4.90 -21.71 -10.02
N ARG A 98 -6.09 -22.19 -10.41
CA ARG A 98 -6.32 -22.90 -11.68
C ARG A 98 -7.59 -22.37 -12.34
N LYS A 99 -7.56 -22.20 -13.65
CA LYS A 99 -8.74 -21.86 -14.43
C LYS A 99 -9.69 -23.07 -14.51
N ALA A 100 -10.92 -22.87 -14.11
CA ALA A 100 -12.01 -23.82 -14.32
C ALA A 100 -12.46 -23.84 -15.78
N GLY A 101 -13.28 -24.83 -16.15
CA GLY A 101 -13.78 -24.97 -17.52
C GLY A 101 -14.66 -23.81 -17.99
N ASP A 102 -15.26 -23.06 -17.07
CA ASP A 102 -16.04 -21.83 -17.32
C ASP A 102 -15.17 -20.55 -17.38
N GLY A 103 -13.84 -20.68 -17.23
CA GLY A 103 -12.88 -19.59 -17.28
C GLY A 103 -12.65 -18.85 -15.95
N ARG A 104 -13.40 -19.17 -14.90
CA ARG A 104 -13.17 -18.62 -13.57
C ARG A 104 -11.83 -19.12 -13.01
N MET A 105 -11.15 -18.28 -12.24
CA MET A 105 -9.95 -18.67 -11.49
C MET A 105 -10.39 -19.21 -10.13
N LEU A 106 -10.02 -20.43 -9.83
CA LEU A 106 -10.28 -21.06 -8.54
C LEU A 106 -8.96 -21.28 -7.80
N TYR A 107 -8.93 -20.87 -6.56
CA TYR A 107 -7.76 -20.88 -5.69
C TYR A 107 -7.86 -21.98 -4.64
N GLY A 108 -6.69 -22.48 -4.24
CA GLY A 108 -6.50 -23.41 -3.16
C GLY A 108 -5.16 -23.19 -2.47
N LEU A 109 -4.87 -24.00 -1.48
CA LEU A 109 -3.65 -23.92 -0.68
C LEU A 109 -2.82 -25.20 -0.87
N ILE A 110 -1.53 -25.06 -1.09
CA ILE A 110 -0.58 -26.18 -1.10
C ILE A 110 0.44 -26.04 0.02
N ASP A 111 0.93 -27.17 0.53
CA ASP A 111 2.08 -27.23 1.43
C ASP A 111 3.41 -27.25 0.63
N ARG A 112 4.55 -27.22 1.35
CA ARG A 112 5.89 -27.21 0.74
C ARG A 112 6.22 -28.43 -0.12
N SER A 113 5.51 -29.53 0.03
CA SER A 113 5.64 -30.72 -0.84
C SER A 113 4.83 -30.62 -2.13
N GLY A 114 3.98 -29.61 -2.26
CA GLY A 114 3.04 -29.43 -3.36
C GLY A 114 1.72 -30.19 -3.15
N ARG A 115 1.49 -30.78 -1.97
CA ARG A 115 0.21 -31.42 -1.63
C ARG A 115 -0.85 -30.34 -1.43
N VAL A 116 -2.00 -30.52 -2.05
CA VAL A 116 -3.17 -29.65 -1.86
C VAL A 116 -3.71 -29.85 -0.44
N VAL A 117 -3.70 -28.79 0.36
CA VAL A 117 -4.24 -28.74 1.73
C VAL A 117 -5.67 -28.22 1.75
N VAL A 118 -5.93 -27.13 1.03
CA VAL A 118 -7.27 -26.59 0.81
C VAL A 118 -7.58 -26.74 -0.69
N PRO A 119 -8.70 -27.39 -1.07
CA PRO A 119 -9.05 -27.63 -2.48
C PRO A 119 -9.13 -26.33 -3.29
N LEU A 120 -8.88 -26.43 -4.63
CA LEU A 120 -8.97 -25.29 -5.55
C LEU A 120 -10.43 -25.03 -5.96
N GLU A 121 -11.23 -24.52 -5.06
CA GLU A 121 -12.68 -24.31 -5.22
C GLU A 121 -13.11 -22.87 -4.93
N TRP A 122 -12.20 -22.01 -4.47
CA TRP A 122 -12.47 -20.68 -3.97
C TRP A 122 -12.16 -19.60 -4.99
N GLU A 123 -13.06 -18.67 -5.23
CA GLU A 123 -12.84 -17.53 -6.13
C GLU A 123 -11.77 -16.56 -5.57
N ARG A 124 -11.58 -16.57 -4.28
CA ARG A 124 -10.47 -15.92 -3.59
C ARG A 124 -10.04 -16.74 -2.38
N LEU A 125 -8.74 -16.82 -2.18
CA LEU A 125 -8.14 -17.35 -0.96
C LEU A 125 -7.03 -16.40 -0.51
N GLY A 126 -7.09 -15.96 0.74
CA GLY A 126 -6.07 -15.12 1.37
C GLY A 126 -4.83 -15.92 1.74
N GLY A 127 -3.72 -15.22 1.98
CA GLY A 127 -2.50 -15.85 2.49
C GLY A 127 -2.69 -16.37 3.92
N VAL A 128 -1.97 -17.45 4.25
CA VAL A 128 -2.00 -18.04 5.61
C VAL A 128 -1.42 -17.07 6.63
N ARG A 129 -2.18 -16.82 7.68
CA ARG A 129 -1.76 -16.04 8.87
C ARG A 129 -2.20 -16.81 10.13
N ASN A 130 -1.26 -17.04 11.04
CA ASN A 130 -1.53 -17.80 12.28
C ASN A 130 -2.24 -19.15 12.03
N GLY A 131 -1.85 -19.86 10.94
CA GLY A 131 -2.42 -21.17 10.61
C GLY A 131 -3.77 -21.15 9.91
N VAL A 132 -4.31 -19.97 9.56
CA VAL A 132 -5.62 -19.84 8.90
C VAL A 132 -5.55 -18.84 7.73
N CYS A 133 -6.52 -18.94 6.83
CA CYS A 133 -6.74 -17.98 5.75
C CYS A 133 -8.25 -17.77 5.51
N VAL A 134 -8.60 -16.65 4.92
CA VAL A 134 -9.99 -16.34 4.56
C VAL A 134 -10.24 -16.80 3.14
N ALA A 135 -11.23 -17.65 2.95
CA ALA A 135 -11.75 -18.06 1.65
C ALA A 135 -13.01 -17.27 1.31
N ARG A 136 -13.23 -17.03 0.04
CA ARG A 136 -14.44 -16.40 -0.47
C ARG A 136 -14.98 -17.17 -1.66
N THR A 137 -16.30 -17.37 -1.66
CA THR A 137 -17.05 -17.89 -2.80
C THR A 137 -18.24 -16.99 -3.10
N GLY A 138 -18.89 -17.20 -4.23
CA GLY A 138 -20.08 -16.46 -4.65
C GLY A 138 -19.79 -15.23 -5.50
N THR A 139 -20.84 -14.69 -6.09
CA THR A 139 -20.78 -13.50 -6.95
C THR A 139 -20.52 -12.22 -6.16
N ALA A 140 -20.39 -11.08 -6.86
CA ALA A 140 -20.22 -9.79 -6.23
C ALA A 140 -21.38 -9.42 -5.26
N ALA A 141 -22.60 -9.89 -5.54
CA ALA A 141 -23.80 -9.62 -4.72
C ALA A 141 -24.04 -10.66 -3.63
N GLU A 142 -23.62 -11.92 -3.87
CA GLU A 142 -23.88 -13.07 -2.98
C GLU A 142 -22.55 -13.72 -2.58
N ARG A 143 -21.82 -13.05 -1.72
CA ARG A 143 -20.50 -13.50 -1.25
C ARG A 143 -20.65 -14.26 0.06
N GLU A 144 -20.00 -15.40 0.14
CA GLU A 144 -19.80 -16.11 1.41
C GLU A 144 -18.34 -16.06 1.80
N PHE A 145 -18.07 -15.78 3.06
CA PHE A 145 -16.74 -15.76 3.63
C PHE A 145 -16.58 -16.93 4.61
N LEU A 146 -15.48 -17.65 4.44
CA LEU A 146 -15.17 -18.84 5.20
C LEU A 146 -13.75 -18.72 5.77
N LEU A 147 -13.52 -19.43 6.86
CA LEU A 147 -12.20 -19.61 7.45
C LEU A 147 -11.69 -21.00 7.09
N ALA A 148 -10.55 -21.08 6.45
CA ALA A 148 -9.85 -22.32 6.14
C ALA A 148 -8.57 -22.41 6.98
N ASP A 149 -8.28 -23.58 7.55
CA ASP A 149 -7.02 -23.81 8.28
C ASP A 149 -6.01 -24.61 7.44
N THR A 150 -4.78 -24.71 7.94
CA THR A 150 -3.70 -25.45 7.30
C THR A 150 -3.84 -26.97 7.42
N LEU A 151 -4.87 -27.48 8.06
CA LEU A 151 -5.26 -28.91 8.09
C LEU A 151 -6.33 -29.22 7.04
N GLY A 152 -6.87 -28.20 6.35
CA GLY A 152 -7.90 -28.35 5.34
C GLY A 152 -9.34 -28.24 5.88
N ASN A 153 -9.52 -27.93 7.17
CA ASN A 153 -10.86 -27.67 7.70
C ASN A 153 -11.35 -26.31 7.22
N VAL A 154 -12.61 -26.26 6.77
CA VAL A 154 -13.25 -25.05 6.28
C VAL A 154 -14.59 -24.86 6.99
N ARG A 155 -14.86 -23.63 7.44
CA ARG A 155 -16.12 -23.29 8.10
C ARG A 155 -16.62 -21.90 7.70
N SER A 156 -17.92 -21.72 7.59
CA SER A 156 -18.54 -20.42 7.36
C SER A 156 -18.28 -19.47 8.53
N LEU A 157 -18.04 -18.20 8.20
CA LEU A 157 -17.86 -17.15 9.21
C LEU A 157 -19.18 -16.48 9.60
N GLY A 158 -20.23 -16.59 8.78
CA GLY A 158 -21.52 -15.96 9.04
C GLY A 158 -21.52 -14.43 8.98
N TYR A 159 -20.51 -13.83 8.32
CA TYR A 159 -20.42 -12.41 8.08
C TYR A 159 -20.57 -12.11 6.57
N ASP A 160 -21.16 -10.95 6.27
CA ASP A 160 -21.34 -10.49 4.88
C ASP A 160 -20.05 -9.93 4.28
N TYR A 161 -19.06 -9.59 5.12
CA TYR A 161 -17.73 -9.13 4.74
C TYR A 161 -16.67 -9.74 5.65
N CYS A 162 -15.52 -10.11 5.08
CA CYS A 162 -14.31 -10.44 5.82
C CYS A 162 -13.06 -10.04 5.01
N SER A 163 -12.13 -9.32 5.65
CA SER A 163 -10.80 -9.07 5.11
C SER A 163 -9.84 -10.24 5.38
N ASP A 164 -8.69 -10.22 4.74
CA ASP A 164 -7.58 -11.08 5.16
C ASP A 164 -7.10 -10.67 6.56
N PHE A 165 -6.46 -11.60 7.28
CA PHE A 165 -5.87 -11.28 8.59
C PHE A 165 -4.71 -10.30 8.44
N SER A 166 -4.80 -9.21 9.16
CA SER A 166 -3.75 -8.22 9.30
C SER A 166 -3.41 -8.03 10.76
N ASN A 167 -2.13 -8.19 11.10
CA ASN A 167 -1.62 -8.02 12.45
C ASN A 167 -2.38 -8.79 13.54
N GLY A 168 -2.86 -10.00 13.18
CA GLY A 168 -3.53 -10.96 14.08
C GLY A 168 -5.05 -10.86 14.13
N LEU A 169 -5.68 -9.89 13.51
CA LEU A 169 -7.13 -9.75 13.43
C LEU A 169 -7.61 -9.61 11.98
N ALA A 170 -8.82 -10.08 11.68
CA ALA A 170 -9.50 -9.84 10.42
C ALA A 170 -10.72 -8.95 10.67
N ARG A 171 -10.92 -7.97 9.81
CA ARG A 171 -12.10 -7.11 9.83
C ARG A 171 -13.30 -7.88 9.26
N VAL A 172 -14.40 -7.90 10.01
CA VAL A 172 -15.66 -8.48 9.56
C VAL A 172 -16.77 -7.44 9.51
N GLY A 173 -17.78 -7.69 8.68
CA GLY A 173 -18.90 -6.78 8.53
C GLY A 173 -20.25 -7.48 8.44
N VAL A 174 -21.28 -6.82 8.95
CA VAL A 174 -22.68 -7.18 8.78
C VAL A 174 -23.39 -6.06 8.02
N GLY A 175 -24.00 -6.39 6.88
CA GLY A 175 -24.61 -5.40 6.00
C GLY A 175 -24.95 -5.98 4.63
N ALA A 176 -24.80 -5.17 3.59
CA ALA A 176 -25.07 -5.60 2.23
C ALA A 176 -24.08 -4.99 1.22
N TYR A 177 -23.88 -5.69 0.11
CA TYR A 177 -23.24 -5.14 -1.07
C TYR A 177 -24.25 -4.37 -1.91
N VAL A 178 -24.01 -3.09 -2.13
CA VAL A 178 -24.83 -2.24 -2.99
C VAL A 178 -24.05 -1.91 -4.25
N GLU A 179 -24.73 -1.88 -5.38
CA GLU A 179 -24.14 -1.46 -6.65
C GLU A 179 -23.76 0.02 -6.57
N LYS A 180 -22.55 0.37 -6.98
CA LYS A 180 -22.13 1.76 -7.07
C LYS A 180 -22.85 2.42 -8.24
N GLU A 181 -23.46 3.57 -7.97
CA GLU A 181 -24.02 4.39 -9.04
C GLU A 181 -22.91 4.81 -10.00
N ASN A 182 -23.19 4.67 -11.29
CA ASN A 182 -22.25 5.04 -12.35
C ASN A 182 -21.99 6.56 -12.30
N VAL A 183 -20.74 6.94 -12.04
CA VAL A 183 -20.32 8.33 -12.17
C VAL A 183 -19.83 8.56 -13.60
N ALA A 184 -20.48 9.49 -14.33
CA ALA A 184 -20.10 9.91 -15.67
C ALA A 184 -20.15 8.83 -16.78
N GLY A 185 -21.08 7.87 -16.72
CA GLY A 185 -21.33 6.93 -17.81
C GLY A 185 -20.24 5.85 -18.02
N ILE A 186 -19.31 5.70 -17.08
CA ILE A 186 -18.31 4.63 -17.10
C ILE A 186 -18.82 3.47 -16.26
N THR A 187 -19.17 2.37 -16.90
CA THR A 187 -19.49 1.12 -16.20
C THR A 187 -18.19 0.50 -15.68
N LEU A 188 -17.95 0.61 -14.40
CA LEU A 188 -16.85 -0.10 -13.73
C LEU A 188 -17.27 -1.56 -13.55
N ARG A 189 -16.52 -2.50 -14.09
CA ARG A 189 -16.69 -3.92 -13.75
C ARG A 189 -16.51 -4.11 -12.24
N ASP A 190 -17.45 -4.82 -11.61
CA ASP A 190 -17.47 -5.12 -10.17
C ASP A 190 -17.66 -3.91 -9.23
N ALA A 191 -18.50 -2.96 -9.60
CA ALA A 191 -18.78 -1.74 -8.85
C ALA A 191 -19.75 -1.96 -7.68
N TYR A 192 -19.47 -2.94 -6.81
CA TYR A 192 -20.21 -3.10 -5.55
C TYR A 192 -19.42 -2.51 -4.38
N GLU A 193 -20.14 -1.82 -3.50
CA GLU A 193 -19.63 -1.27 -2.24
C GLU A 193 -20.33 -1.99 -1.08
N PHE A 194 -19.54 -2.43 -0.09
CA PHE A 194 -20.14 -2.95 1.13
C PHE A 194 -20.62 -1.80 2.01
N ARG A 195 -21.88 -1.85 2.41
CA ARG A 195 -22.49 -0.93 3.37
C ARG A 195 -23.00 -1.71 4.58
N GLY A 196 -22.47 -1.41 5.74
CA GLY A 196 -22.79 -2.11 6.96
C GLY A 196 -21.98 -1.61 8.13
N LYS A 197 -21.98 -2.39 9.19
CA LYS A 197 -21.13 -2.15 10.36
C LYS A 197 -19.97 -3.12 10.37
N PHE A 198 -18.85 -2.68 10.94
CA PHE A 198 -17.62 -3.45 11.01
C PHE A 198 -17.23 -3.76 12.46
N GLY A 199 -16.59 -4.92 12.63
CA GLY A 199 -15.91 -5.36 13.83
C GLY A 199 -14.69 -6.20 13.47
N TYR A 200 -14.14 -6.95 14.42
CA TYR A 200 -12.95 -7.74 14.18
C TYR A 200 -12.99 -9.10 14.87
N ILE A 201 -12.45 -10.12 14.21
CA ILE A 201 -12.34 -11.49 14.69
C ILE A 201 -10.87 -11.92 14.83
N ALA A 202 -10.63 -12.86 15.73
CA ALA A 202 -9.36 -13.57 15.88
C ALA A 202 -9.25 -14.73 14.86
N PRO A 203 -8.05 -15.37 14.72
CA PRO A 203 -7.83 -16.51 13.82
C PRO A 203 -8.70 -17.74 14.14
N ASP A 204 -9.14 -17.91 15.37
CA ASP A 204 -10.12 -18.94 15.74
C ASP A 204 -11.56 -18.60 15.29
N GLY A 205 -11.77 -17.39 14.69
CA GLY A 205 -13.05 -16.85 14.26
C GLY A 205 -13.91 -16.28 15.38
N GLY A 206 -13.38 -16.24 16.61
CA GLY A 206 -14.04 -15.56 17.73
C GLY A 206 -14.06 -14.06 17.56
N ILE A 207 -15.21 -13.43 17.90
CA ILE A 207 -15.33 -11.97 17.87
C ILE A 207 -14.44 -11.35 18.97
N VAL A 208 -13.54 -10.45 18.59
CA VAL A 208 -12.69 -9.69 19.51
C VAL A 208 -13.26 -8.29 19.72
N ILE A 209 -13.67 -7.67 18.65
CA ILE A 209 -14.26 -6.33 18.67
C ILE A 209 -15.63 -6.43 18.02
N PRO A 210 -16.72 -6.15 18.76
CA PRO A 210 -18.09 -6.23 18.25
C PRO A 210 -18.30 -5.41 16.97
N VAL A 211 -19.21 -5.87 16.13
CA VAL A 211 -19.61 -5.17 14.90
C VAL A 211 -20.40 -3.91 15.27
N GLN A 212 -19.73 -2.75 15.18
CA GLN A 212 -20.31 -1.48 15.67
C GLN A 212 -19.88 -0.24 14.85
N PHE A 213 -18.75 -0.27 14.14
CA PHE A 213 -18.22 0.87 13.41
C PHE A 213 -18.88 1.01 12.05
N ASP A 214 -19.13 2.25 11.60
CA ASP A 214 -19.71 2.53 10.27
C ASP A 214 -18.70 2.39 9.14
N ASP A 215 -17.42 2.58 9.45
CA ASP A 215 -16.30 2.26 8.56
C ASP A 215 -15.11 1.79 9.41
N ALA A 216 -14.21 1.02 8.82
CA ALA A 216 -13.03 0.51 9.51
C ALA A 216 -11.94 0.13 8.52
N ARG A 217 -10.69 0.15 8.97
CA ARG A 217 -9.51 -0.33 8.23
C ARG A 217 -8.91 -1.53 8.93
N ASP A 218 -8.05 -2.26 8.22
CA ASP A 218 -7.32 -3.37 8.82
C ASP A 218 -6.30 -2.86 9.84
N PHE A 219 -5.94 -3.69 10.83
CA PHE A 219 -4.93 -3.32 11.81
C PHE A 219 -3.56 -3.15 11.15
N ALA A 220 -2.96 -1.98 11.30
CA ALA A 220 -1.61 -1.67 10.87
C ALA A 220 -0.55 -2.34 11.75
N GLN A 221 0.71 -2.34 11.29
CA GLN A 221 1.82 -3.01 12.01
C GLN A 221 2.05 -2.47 13.42
N ASP A 222 1.69 -1.22 13.67
CA ASP A 222 1.79 -0.57 14.99
C ASP A 222 0.70 -1.00 15.97
N GLY A 223 -0.22 -1.87 15.54
CA GLY A 223 -1.30 -2.43 16.36
C GLY A 223 -2.53 -1.53 16.50
N LEU A 224 -2.64 -0.48 15.70
CA LEU A 224 -3.80 0.39 15.63
C LEU A 224 -4.61 0.14 14.37
N ALA A 225 -5.92 0.37 14.45
CA ALA A 225 -6.81 0.40 13.30
C ALA A 225 -7.60 1.70 13.28
N GLN A 226 -7.74 2.29 12.09
CA GLN A 226 -8.65 3.41 11.88
C GLN A 226 -10.08 2.89 11.89
N VAL A 227 -10.94 3.57 12.65
CA VAL A 227 -12.38 3.30 12.69
C VAL A 227 -13.17 4.57 12.52
N GLY A 228 -14.32 4.44 11.87
CA GLY A 228 -15.23 5.52 11.57
C GLY A 228 -16.59 5.35 12.25
N ILE A 229 -17.13 6.44 12.78
CA ILE A 229 -18.48 6.49 13.34
C ILE A 229 -19.27 7.58 12.59
N GLN A 230 -20.47 7.25 12.14
CA GLN A 230 -21.33 8.18 11.42
C GLN A 230 -21.68 9.37 12.28
N GLY A 231 -21.24 10.54 11.88
CA GLY A 231 -21.68 11.82 12.43
C GLY A 231 -22.91 12.35 11.71
N LYS A 232 -23.28 13.59 12.02
CA LYS A 232 -24.48 14.22 11.42
C LYS A 232 -24.38 14.35 9.88
N TYR A 233 -23.19 14.62 9.36
CA TYR A 233 -22.98 14.90 7.93
C TYR A 233 -21.98 13.96 7.23
N TYR A 234 -21.05 13.38 7.98
CA TYR A 234 -19.99 12.52 7.48
C TYR A 234 -19.49 11.56 8.56
N VAL A 235 -18.80 10.52 8.15
CA VAL A 235 -18.11 9.59 9.05
C VAL A 235 -16.95 10.31 9.72
N LYS A 236 -16.87 10.21 11.05
CA LYS A 236 -15.76 10.73 11.84
C LYS A 236 -14.79 9.63 12.17
N TRP A 237 -13.53 9.87 11.92
CA TRP A 237 -12.45 8.90 12.06
C TRP A 237 -11.68 9.07 13.36
N GLY A 238 -11.22 7.94 13.90
CA GLY A 238 -10.34 7.82 15.04
C GLY A 238 -9.56 6.52 14.98
N PHE A 239 -8.96 6.12 16.09
CA PHE A 239 -8.16 4.88 16.17
C PHE A 239 -8.54 4.05 17.38
N ILE A 240 -8.47 2.72 17.21
CA ILE A 240 -8.63 1.73 18.27
C ILE A 240 -7.39 0.86 18.36
N ASP A 241 -7.13 0.31 19.55
CA ASP A 241 -6.19 -0.77 19.76
C ASP A 241 -6.86 -2.16 19.54
N LYS A 242 -6.06 -3.23 19.59
CA LYS A 242 -6.53 -4.61 19.35
C LYS A 242 -7.55 -5.11 20.38
N SER A 243 -7.72 -4.43 21.51
CA SER A 243 -8.77 -4.72 22.48
C SER A 243 -10.11 -4.04 22.15
N GLY A 244 -10.12 -3.18 21.13
CA GLY A 244 -11.26 -2.34 20.77
C GLY A 244 -11.35 -1.04 21.57
N ARG A 245 -10.36 -0.76 22.44
CA ARG A 245 -10.30 0.49 23.19
C ARG A 245 -9.98 1.63 22.23
N GLN A 246 -10.76 2.70 22.29
CA GLN A 246 -10.52 3.90 21.52
C GLN A 246 -9.28 4.63 22.05
N VAL A 247 -8.20 4.64 21.27
CA VAL A 247 -6.96 5.35 21.58
C VAL A 247 -7.07 6.81 21.14
N VAL A 248 -7.65 7.02 19.97
CA VAL A 248 -7.95 8.34 19.42
C VAL A 248 -9.45 8.42 19.16
N PRO A 249 -10.18 9.38 19.78
CA PRO A 249 -11.61 9.55 19.56
C PRO A 249 -11.96 9.84 18.09
N CYS A 250 -13.12 9.34 17.63
CA CYS A 250 -13.62 9.59 16.27
C CYS A 250 -14.11 11.03 16.12
N ASN A 251 -13.18 11.97 15.95
CA ASN A 251 -13.42 13.42 15.87
C ASN A 251 -12.93 14.05 14.57
N PHE A 252 -12.20 13.31 13.74
CA PHE A 252 -11.57 13.82 12.53
C PHE A 252 -12.41 13.53 11.29
N TYR A 253 -12.35 14.40 10.30
CA TYR A 253 -12.94 14.16 8.97
C TYR A 253 -12.21 13.05 8.22
N SER A 254 -10.88 13.00 8.33
CA SER A 254 -10.04 11.90 7.91
C SER A 254 -8.89 11.70 8.90
N ALA A 255 -8.38 10.49 8.95
CA ALA A 255 -7.16 10.15 9.67
C ALA A 255 -6.38 9.12 8.82
N GLU A 256 -5.09 9.36 8.61
CA GLU A 256 -4.19 8.42 7.93
C GLU A 256 -3.47 7.54 8.95
N GLU A 257 -2.85 6.46 8.47
CA GLU A 257 -2.02 5.60 9.32
C GLU A 257 -0.87 6.39 9.97
N PHE A 258 -0.47 5.96 11.16
CA PHE A 258 0.71 6.52 11.80
C PHE A 258 1.98 6.17 11.03
N LEU A 259 2.73 7.20 10.67
CA LEU A 259 4.11 7.07 10.18
C LEU A 259 5.03 7.56 11.30
N GLY A 260 5.74 6.63 11.93
CA GLY A 260 6.43 6.92 13.20
C GLY A 260 5.45 7.31 14.31
N ASP A 261 5.63 8.47 14.90
CA ASP A 261 4.80 8.96 16.02
C ASP A 261 3.74 9.98 15.61
N ARG A 262 3.52 10.17 14.31
CA ARG A 262 2.58 11.16 13.78
C ARG A 262 1.61 10.53 12.80
N ALA A 263 0.35 10.94 12.88
CA ALA A 263 -0.67 10.67 11.86
C ALA A 263 -1.20 11.99 11.30
N VAL A 264 -1.39 12.03 9.99
CA VAL A 264 -2.10 13.13 9.33
C VAL A 264 -3.59 13.01 9.67
N VAL A 265 -4.18 14.10 10.09
CA VAL A 265 -5.62 14.20 10.31
C VAL A 265 -6.18 15.44 9.63
N SER A 266 -7.47 15.43 9.36
CA SER A 266 -8.15 16.63 8.85
C SER A 266 -9.42 16.94 9.62
N LYS A 267 -9.81 18.21 9.61
CA LYS A 267 -11.03 18.75 10.18
C LYS A 267 -11.71 19.70 9.23
N VAL A 268 -13.01 19.78 9.29
CA VAL A 268 -13.75 20.89 8.68
C VAL A 268 -13.62 22.10 9.60
N VAL A 269 -12.98 23.15 9.12
CA VAL A 269 -12.77 24.42 9.83
C VAL A 269 -13.80 25.46 9.42
N ALA A 270 -13.67 26.68 9.94
CA ALA A 270 -14.57 27.79 9.62
C ALA A 270 -14.70 28.00 8.10
N GLY A 271 -15.93 28.29 7.63
CA GLY A 271 -16.23 28.41 6.21
C GLY A 271 -16.42 27.08 5.47
N GLY A 272 -16.41 25.93 6.18
CA GLY A 272 -16.60 24.60 5.56
C GLY A 272 -15.35 24.06 4.83
N LYS A 273 -14.22 24.74 4.95
CA LYS A 273 -12.94 24.34 4.37
C LYS A 273 -12.36 23.15 5.14
N LEU A 274 -11.73 22.21 4.41
CA LEU A 274 -10.97 21.11 5.02
C LEU A 274 -9.56 21.58 5.32
N ALA A 275 -9.10 21.37 6.55
CA ALA A 275 -7.74 21.68 6.96
C ALA A 275 -7.06 20.44 7.56
N TYR A 276 -5.77 20.29 7.26
CA TYR A 276 -4.93 19.19 7.70
C TYR A 276 -3.98 19.60 8.81
N GLY A 277 -3.69 18.66 9.69
CA GLY A 277 -2.75 18.80 10.78
C GLY A 277 -2.23 17.43 11.22
N TYR A 278 -1.60 17.37 12.38
CA TYR A 278 -0.98 16.14 12.85
C TYR A 278 -1.29 15.88 14.33
N ILE A 279 -1.55 14.61 14.62
CA ILE A 279 -1.73 14.10 15.98
C ILE A 279 -0.56 13.19 16.38
N ASP A 280 -0.33 13.08 17.70
CA ASP A 280 0.48 12.05 18.30
C ASP A 280 -0.36 10.77 18.57
N ARG A 281 0.29 9.72 19.08
CA ARG A 281 -0.35 8.43 19.37
C ARG A 281 -1.41 8.50 20.48
N SER A 282 -1.48 9.56 21.25
CA SER A 282 -2.55 9.81 22.23
C SER A 282 -3.78 10.50 21.64
N GLY A 283 -3.70 10.93 20.37
CA GLY A 283 -4.74 11.71 19.69
C GLY A 283 -4.67 13.21 19.94
N LYS A 284 -3.61 13.68 20.64
CA LYS A 284 -3.37 15.11 20.84
C LYS A 284 -2.89 15.74 19.53
N GLU A 285 -3.53 16.84 19.12
CA GLU A 285 -3.02 17.66 18.01
C GLU A 285 -1.68 18.29 18.41
N VAL A 286 -0.61 17.80 17.81
CA VAL A 286 0.74 18.38 17.97
C VAL A 286 0.91 19.55 17.02
N ILE A 287 0.36 19.42 15.83
CA ILE A 287 0.31 20.47 14.82
C ILE A 287 -1.17 20.69 14.47
N PRO A 288 -1.75 21.85 14.78
CA PRO A 288 -3.15 22.14 14.53
C PRO A 288 -3.54 21.96 13.07
N CYS A 289 -4.80 21.60 12.82
CA CYS A 289 -5.35 21.54 11.46
C CYS A 289 -5.46 22.95 10.87
N GLN A 290 -4.48 23.32 10.04
CA GLN A 290 -4.34 24.65 9.44
C GLN A 290 -3.83 24.63 8.00
N PHE A 291 -3.34 23.51 7.51
CA PHE A 291 -2.80 23.38 6.16
C PHE A 291 -3.87 22.92 5.17
N ASP A 292 -3.74 23.31 3.91
CA ASP A 292 -4.60 22.85 2.83
C ASP A 292 -4.19 21.51 2.26
N MET A 293 -2.90 21.15 2.45
CA MET A 293 -2.33 19.85 2.13
C MET A 293 -1.31 19.44 3.20
N ALA A 294 -1.21 18.15 3.49
CA ALA A 294 -0.21 17.59 4.38
C ALA A 294 0.20 16.20 3.92
N SER A 295 1.48 15.91 3.94
CA SER A 295 2.04 14.57 3.71
C SER A 295 2.39 13.89 5.03
N GLY A 296 2.41 12.56 5.07
CA GLY A 296 2.85 11.80 6.25
C GLY A 296 4.36 11.90 6.48
N PHE A 297 4.80 11.75 7.72
CA PHE A 297 6.21 11.74 8.12
C PHE A 297 6.90 10.43 7.71
N ARG A 298 7.20 10.27 6.41
CA ARG A 298 7.99 9.12 5.91
C ARG A 298 9.46 9.21 6.29
N PHE A 299 9.93 10.42 6.54
CA PHE A 299 11.29 10.79 6.96
C PHE A 299 11.20 11.67 8.20
N ALA A 300 12.32 12.26 8.60
CA ALA A 300 12.38 13.14 9.76
C ALA A 300 11.45 14.35 9.65
N ASN A 301 11.26 14.87 8.44
CA ASN A 301 10.43 16.04 8.14
C ASN A 301 9.39 15.73 7.06
N THR A 302 8.41 16.61 6.90
CA THR A 302 7.32 16.41 5.94
C THR A 302 6.91 17.71 5.25
N TRP A 303 6.33 17.56 4.06
CA TRP A 303 5.82 18.68 3.28
C TRP A 303 4.38 19.03 3.66
N VAL A 304 4.11 20.32 3.80
CA VAL A 304 2.77 20.89 3.97
C VAL A 304 2.53 21.99 2.96
N GLY A 305 1.29 22.11 2.49
CA GLY A 305 0.88 23.06 1.47
C GLY A 305 -0.16 24.05 1.98
N MET A 306 -0.08 25.28 1.50
CA MET A 306 -1.08 26.32 1.64
C MET A 306 -1.53 26.80 0.27
N GLU A 307 -2.82 26.98 0.09
CA GLU A 307 -3.41 27.50 -1.12
C GLU A 307 -3.71 28.99 -0.92
N GLN A 308 -3.25 29.80 -1.85
CA GLN A 308 -3.59 31.22 -1.92
C GLN A 308 -3.87 31.59 -3.37
N ASP A 309 -5.03 32.20 -3.63
CA ASP A 309 -5.47 32.66 -4.96
C ASP A 309 -5.44 31.57 -6.06
N GLY A 310 -5.71 30.31 -5.67
CA GLY A 310 -5.71 29.14 -6.58
C GLY A 310 -4.32 28.52 -6.83
N GLU A 311 -3.28 29.06 -6.20
CA GLU A 311 -1.93 28.51 -6.28
C GLU A 311 -1.50 27.90 -4.95
N TYR A 312 -0.84 26.73 -5.02
CA TYR A 312 -0.27 26.07 -3.85
C TYR A 312 1.19 26.47 -3.66
N THR A 313 1.52 26.75 -2.41
CA THR A 313 2.91 26.88 -1.96
C THR A 313 3.19 25.88 -0.85
N TYR A 314 4.38 25.32 -0.83
CA TYR A 314 4.78 24.26 0.10
C TYR A 314 5.95 24.69 0.97
N THR A 315 6.03 24.13 2.16
CA THR A 315 7.19 24.21 3.02
C THR A 315 7.46 22.89 3.71
N LEU A 316 8.69 22.68 4.15
CA LEU A 316 9.12 21.52 4.90
C LEU A 316 9.06 21.83 6.38
N ILE A 317 8.39 20.98 7.16
CA ILE A 317 8.25 21.12 8.61
C ILE A 317 8.75 19.88 9.35
N GLY A 318 9.22 20.08 10.56
CA GLY A 318 9.56 19.02 11.48
C GLY A 318 8.37 18.49 12.28
N PRO A 319 8.58 17.45 13.10
CA PRO A 319 7.52 16.69 13.76
C PRO A 319 6.75 17.45 14.84
N ASN A 320 7.20 18.64 15.25
CA ASN A 320 6.47 19.53 16.16
C ASN A 320 5.99 20.81 15.47
N GLY A 321 6.09 20.87 14.12
CA GLY A 321 5.64 22.01 13.31
C GLY A 321 6.69 23.11 13.10
N GLU A 322 7.92 22.89 13.56
CA GLU A 322 9.05 23.80 13.30
C GLU A 322 9.36 23.86 11.80
N THR A 323 9.59 25.06 11.29
CA THR A 323 9.96 25.28 9.88
C THR A 323 11.39 24.80 9.63
N VAL A 324 11.55 23.85 8.72
CA VAL A 324 12.85 23.30 8.29
C VAL A 324 13.38 24.01 7.05
N LEU A 325 12.50 24.28 6.08
CA LEU A 325 12.85 25.04 4.88
C LEU A 325 12.44 26.51 5.10
N PRO A 326 13.40 27.47 5.12
CA PRO A 326 13.12 28.86 5.51
C PRO A 326 12.39 29.69 4.44
N PHE A 327 12.05 29.08 3.30
CA PHE A 327 11.28 29.69 2.23
C PHE A 327 10.20 28.71 1.73
N ARG A 328 9.24 29.23 0.97
CA ARG A 328 8.21 28.42 0.34
C ARG A 328 8.60 28.08 -1.08
N VAL A 329 8.17 26.93 -1.54
CA VAL A 329 8.34 26.46 -2.92
C VAL A 329 6.98 26.33 -3.59
N GLY A 330 6.96 26.44 -4.92
CA GLY A 330 5.77 26.24 -5.74
C GLY A 330 5.56 24.77 -6.11
N ASP A 331 5.73 24.42 -7.40
CA ASP A 331 5.53 23.04 -7.82
C ASP A 331 6.41 22.10 -7.01
N LEU A 332 5.82 21.02 -6.51
CA LEU A 332 6.49 20.04 -5.66
C LEU A 332 6.30 18.64 -6.22
N GLN A 333 7.40 17.95 -6.49
CA GLN A 333 7.45 16.52 -6.75
C GLN A 333 8.18 15.83 -5.59
N ASP A 334 7.42 15.38 -4.60
CA ASP A 334 7.90 14.60 -3.46
C ASP A 334 7.77 13.11 -3.80
N GLY A 335 8.86 12.36 -3.78
CA GLY A 335 8.81 10.95 -4.16
C GLY A 335 10.16 10.25 -4.19
N GLY A 336 11.22 10.93 -3.85
CA GLY A 336 12.56 10.34 -3.73
C GLY A 336 12.61 9.28 -2.62
N LYS A 337 13.36 8.19 -2.85
CA LYS A 337 13.55 7.09 -1.89
C LYS A 337 14.36 7.52 -0.66
N TYR A 338 15.16 8.57 -0.83
CA TYR A 338 16.00 9.16 0.22
C TYR A 338 15.43 10.49 0.77
N GLY A 339 14.15 10.79 0.43
CA GLY A 339 13.49 12.02 0.89
C GLY A 339 13.89 13.28 0.11
N HIS A 340 14.37 13.11 -1.10
CA HIS A 340 14.59 14.22 -2.01
C HIS A 340 13.28 14.67 -2.66
N ALA A 341 13.10 15.97 -2.86
CA ALA A 341 11.99 16.55 -3.56
C ALA A 341 12.48 17.55 -4.62
N ALA A 342 11.94 17.45 -5.84
CA ALA A 342 12.10 18.48 -6.83
C ALA A 342 11.01 19.55 -6.62
N ALA A 343 11.40 20.81 -6.61
CA ALA A 343 10.50 21.92 -6.33
C ALA A 343 10.86 23.17 -7.14
N SER A 344 9.96 24.13 -7.23
CA SER A 344 10.19 25.39 -7.93
C SER A 344 10.12 26.60 -6.99
N ILE A 345 10.84 27.65 -7.36
CA ILE A 345 10.65 29.02 -6.86
C ILE A 345 10.41 29.96 -8.04
N SER A 346 9.73 31.07 -7.82
CA SER A 346 9.61 32.14 -8.83
C SER A 346 10.72 33.16 -8.65
N ASP A 347 11.40 33.53 -9.74
CA ASP A 347 12.34 34.65 -9.73
C ASP A 347 11.60 36.01 -9.75
N ALA A 348 12.34 37.11 -9.72
CA ALA A 348 11.80 38.46 -9.71
C ALA A 348 10.98 38.81 -10.98
N ALA A 349 11.16 38.06 -12.07
CA ALA A 349 10.39 38.17 -13.30
C ALA A 349 9.17 37.24 -13.36
N GLY A 350 8.92 36.45 -12.30
CA GLY A 350 7.85 35.46 -12.25
C GLY A 350 8.16 34.15 -12.98
N ARG A 351 9.42 33.94 -13.43
CA ARG A 351 9.82 32.70 -14.08
C ARG A 351 10.06 31.63 -13.03
N LYS A 352 9.50 30.43 -13.24
CA LYS A 352 9.70 29.27 -12.37
C LYS A 352 11.09 28.67 -12.61
N LEU A 353 11.85 28.54 -11.54
CA LEU A 353 13.16 27.91 -11.52
C LEU A 353 13.11 26.69 -10.60
N PHE A 354 13.53 25.56 -11.08
CA PHE A 354 13.48 24.29 -10.38
C PHE A 354 14.82 23.94 -9.73
N GLY A 355 14.73 23.25 -8.59
CA GLY A 355 15.86 22.74 -7.84
C GLY A 355 15.49 21.49 -7.05
N ILE A 356 16.42 20.95 -6.28
CA ILE A 356 16.18 19.78 -5.43
C ILE A 356 16.50 20.10 -3.98
N VAL A 357 15.59 19.73 -3.10
CA VAL A 357 15.71 19.88 -1.65
C VAL A 357 15.70 18.49 -1.01
N ALA A 358 16.63 18.25 -0.08
CA ALA A 358 16.63 17.07 0.78
C ALA A 358 15.65 17.23 1.95
N ASN A 359 15.27 16.13 2.58
CA ASN A 359 14.31 16.12 3.70
C ASN A 359 14.83 16.89 4.95
N ASN A 360 16.12 17.16 5.08
CA ASN A 360 16.68 18.01 6.12
C ASN A 360 16.68 19.52 5.77
N GLY A 361 16.04 19.91 4.67
CA GLY A 361 15.96 21.29 4.20
C GLY A 361 17.18 21.79 3.41
N LYS A 362 18.19 20.94 3.22
CA LYS A 362 19.38 21.32 2.42
C LYS A 362 19.04 21.35 0.94
N VAL A 363 19.39 22.42 0.25
CA VAL A 363 19.30 22.51 -1.21
C VAL A 363 20.43 21.66 -1.81
N ILE A 364 20.06 20.60 -2.53
CA ILE A 364 20.97 19.62 -3.16
C ILE A 364 21.41 20.12 -4.54
N LEU A 365 20.43 20.59 -5.33
CA LEU A 365 20.65 21.27 -6.59
C LEU A 365 19.98 22.65 -6.51
N PRO A 366 20.68 23.73 -6.93
CA PRO A 366 20.18 25.09 -6.83
C PRO A 366 18.94 25.29 -7.70
N PHE A 367 18.13 26.29 -7.38
CA PHE A 367 16.95 26.66 -8.15
C PHE A 367 17.36 27.48 -9.37
N GLU A 368 17.81 26.82 -10.42
CA GLU A 368 18.30 27.45 -11.64
C GLU A 368 17.95 26.69 -12.93
N TYR A 369 17.19 25.60 -12.81
CA TYR A 369 16.79 24.73 -13.92
C TYR A 369 15.41 25.14 -14.45
N ASP A 370 15.22 25.04 -15.78
CA ASP A 370 13.91 25.24 -16.42
C ASP A 370 12.94 24.11 -16.05
N HIS A 371 13.46 22.90 -15.84
CA HIS A 371 12.75 21.72 -15.37
C HIS A 371 13.73 20.75 -14.72
N ILE A 372 13.27 20.03 -13.68
CA ILE A 372 14.00 18.93 -13.07
C ILE A 372 13.03 17.85 -12.57
N ALA A 373 13.42 16.59 -12.65
CA ALA A 373 12.67 15.45 -12.13
C ALA A 373 13.59 14.44 -11.46
N ILE A 374 13.06 13.73 -10.45
CA ILE A 374 13.79 12.70 -9.71
C ILE A 374 13.32 11.32 -10.19
N PHE A 375 14.27 10.44 -10.43
CA PHE A 375 14.08 9.04 -10.80
C PHE A 375 14.77 8.14 -9.80
N SER A 376 14.06 7.10 -9.35
CA SER A 376 14.59 6.10 -8.43
C SER A 376 14.60 4.74 -9.11
N GLU A 377 15.76 4.09 -9.18
CA GLU A 377 15.95 2.77 -9.77
C GLU A 377 16.57 1.81 -8.75
N TRP A 378 16.16 0.55 -8.78
CA TRP A 378 16.74 -0.47 -7.93
C TRP A 378 18.02 -1.03 -8.54
N ASP A 379 19.16 -0.75 -7.93
CA ASP A 379 20.46 -1.34 -8.29
C ASP A 379 20.58 -2.73 -7.64
N ALA A 380 20.20 -3.76 -8.39
CA ALA A 380 20.24 -5.13 -7.93
C ALA A 380 21.68 -5.64 -7.65
N ALA A 381 22.71 -5.09 -8.31
CA ALA A 381 24.09 -5.48 -8.12
C ALA A 381 24.62 -5.03 -6.75
N ASN A 382 24.18 -3.90 -6.26
CA ASN A 382 24.59 -3.32 -4.99
C ASN A 382 23.50 -3.40 -3.91
N ASN A 383 22.36 -4.03 -4.20
CA ASN A 383 21.22 -4.21 -3.30
C ASN A 383 20.77 -2.89 -2.65
N ARG A 384 20.63 -1.82 -3.46
CA ARG A 384 20.25 -0.49 -3.00
C ARG A 384 19.44 0.26 -4.07
N TRP A 385 18.69 1.25 -3.63
CA TRP A 385 18.11 2.24 -4.54
C TRP A 385 19.19 3.21 -5.02
N GLN A 386 19.13 3.57 -6.29
CA GLN A 386 19.90 4.66 -6.87
C GLN A 386 18.93 5.77 -7.26
N GLU A 387 19.24 7.00 -6.89
CA GLU A 387 18.48 8.18 -7.29
C GLU A 387 19.29 9.06 -8.23
N SER A 388 18.65 9.46 -9.30
CA SER A 388 19.19 10.43 -10.25
C SER A 388 18.19 11.57 -10.43
N ALA A 389 18.74 12.76 -10.71
CA ALA A 389 17.97 13.91 -11.14
C ALA A 389 18.29 14.19 -12.61
N MET A 390 17.25 14.40 -13.40
CA MET A 390 17.38 14.81 -14.81
C MET A 390 16.70 16.17 -14.99
N GLY A 391 17.36 17.10 -15.63
CA GLY A 391 16.84 18.46 -15.79
C GLY A 391 17.31 19.13 -17.06
N THR A 392 16.69 20.26 -17.36
CA THR A 392 17.06 21.16 -18.47
C THR A 392 17.39 22.55 -17.93
N LYS A 393 18.40 23.19 -18.51
CA LYS A 393 18.75 24.57 -18.25
C LYS A 393 19.27 25.19 -19.55
N ASP A 394 18.71 26.31 -19.97
CA ASP A 394 19.08 27.02 -21.19
C ASP A 394 19.08 26.09 -22.43
N GLY A 395 18.11 25.18 -22.53
CA GLY A 395 17.98 24.20 -23.62
C GLY A 395 18.96 23.03 -23.59
N GLN A 396 19.80 22.91 -22.55
CA GLN A 396 20.72 21.79 -22.37
C GLN A 396 20.18 20.81 -21.34
N ASN A 397 20.40 19.50 -21.57
CA ASN A 397 20.00 18.44 -20.64
C ASN A 397 21.16 18.11 -19.69
N PHE A 398 20.79 17.89 -18.43
CA PHE A 398 21.70 17.51 -17.36
C PHE A 398 21.19 16.25 -16.64
N SER A 399 22.13 15.46 -16.13
CA SER A 399 21.85 14.32 -15.28
C SER A 399 22.79 14.29 -14.09
N PHE A 400 22.26 14.02 -12.89
CA PHE A 400 23.01 14.04 -11.64
C PHE A 400 22.70 12.77 -10.84
N ASP A 401 23.71 12.12 -10.28
CA ASP A 401 23.52 11.14 -9.20
C ASP A 401 23.33 11.91 -7.90
N ILE A 402 22.18 11.71 -7.27
CA ILE A 402 21.81 12.35 -5.98
C ILE A 402 21.64 11.35 -4.85
N SER A 403 21.89 10.05 -5.08
CA SER A 403 21.63 8.95 -4.16
C SER A 403 22.18 9.14 -2.74
N ARG A 404 23.23 9.94 -2.56
CA ARG A 404 23.88 10.22 -1.28
C ARG A 404 24.06 11.70 -0.98
N ARG A 405 23.40 12.57 -1.73
CA ARG A 405 23.48 14.00 -1.51
C ARG A 405 22.46 14.41 -0.44
N GLY A 406 22.92 14.98 0.65
CA GLY A 406 22.04 15.49 1.71
C GLY A 406 22.03 14.68 3.01
N GLU A 407 22.83 13.59 3.07
CA GLU A 407 23.10 12.90 4.34
C GLU A 407 23.93 13.77 5.30
#